data_1d24cfc6d264398480e349f7b58d2247
#
_entry.id   1d24cfc6d264398480e349f7b58d2247
#
_cell.length_a   1.000
_cell.length_b   1.000
_cell.length_c   1.000
_cell.angle_alpha   90.00
_cell.angle_beta   90.00
_cell.angle_gamma   90.00
#
_symmetry.space_group_name_H-M   'P 1'
#
loop_
_entity.id
_entity.type
_entity.pdbx_description
1 polymer ?
#
loop_
_entity_poly.entity_id
_entity_poly.type
_entity_poly.pdbx_seq_one_letter_code
_entity_poly.pdbx_strand_id
1 'polypeptide(L)'
;MSFYGIVDGTEGSLKNFLSQLPGVDQVGAEARAAMLATRSIKTSSKRWAIDTAISMVDLTTLEGADTAGKVRALCSKAVRPDPTDLSVPSVGAVCVYNDMVSIARTHLDSIGGQHVPV
;
A
#
# COMPACT_ATOMS: atom_id res chain seq x y z
N MET A 1 -16.47 -1.37 18.62
CA MET A 1 -16.67 -0.23 19.53
C MET A 1 -16.46 1.06 18.76
N SER A 2 -17.44 1.93 18.71
CA SER A 2 -17.33 3.21 17.99
C SER A 2 -16.46 4.16 18.82
N PHE A 3 -15.48 4.80 18.20
CA PHE A 3 -14.62 5.81 18.82
C PHE A 3 -15.43 7.00 19.41
N TYR A 4 -16.62 7.27 18.86
CA TYR A 4 -17.49 8.37 19.24
C TYR A 4 -18.17 8.24 20.63
N GLY A 5 -18.03 7.10 21.31
CA GLY A 5 -18.57 6.92 22.67
C GLY A 5 -17.56 7.04 23.80
N ILE A 6 -16.27 7.22 23.48
CA ILE A 6 -15.19 7.19 24.48
C ILE A 6 -14.68 8.61 24.80
N VAL A 7 -14.80 9.56 23.88
CA VAL A 7 -14.32 10.94 24.03
C VAL A 7 -15.47 11.89 23.72
N ASP A 8 -15.82 12.74 24.69
CA ASP A 8 -16.92 13.72 24.58
C ASP A 8 -16.50 15.03 23.88
N GLY A 9 -15.28 15.09 23.34
CA GLY A 9 -14.72 16.27 22.67
C GLY A 9 -14.11 17.31 23.61
N THR A 10 -14.11 17.08 24.92
CA THR A 10 -13.40 17.96 25.87
C THR A 10 -11.92 17.59 25.99
N GLU A 11 -11.07 18.60 26.32
CA GLU A 11 -9.64 18.34 26.55
C GLU A 11 -9.40 17.34 27.69
N GLY A 12 -10.22 17.39 28.74
CA GLY A 12 -10.15 16.46 29.87
C GLY A 12 -10.46 15.01 29.48
N SER A 13 -11.49 14.82 28.67
CA SER A 13 -11.89 13.51 28.16
C SER A 13 -10.81 12.90 27.26
N LEU A 14 -10.22 13.71 26.37
CA LEU A 14 -9.12 13.28 25.51
C LEU A 14 -7.86 12.90 26.33
N LYS A 15 -7.45 13.73 27.30
CA LYS A 15 -6.32 13.43 28.18
C LYS A 15 -6.52 12.14 28.96
N ASN A 16 -7.73 11.95 29.52
CA ASN A 16 -8.05 10.73 30.23
C ASN A 16 -8.00 9.50 29.32
N PHE A 17 -8.54 9.58 28.11
CA PHE A 17 -8.44 8.51 27.12
C PHE A 17 -6.98 8.19 26.78
N LEU A 18 -6.16 9.20 26.47
CA LEU A 18 -4.76 9.02 26.11
C LEU A 18 -3.93 8.42 27.25
N SER A 19 -4.25 8.79 28.52
CA SER A 19 -3.55 8.24 29.69
C SER A 19 -3.83 6.77 29.95
N GLN A 20 -4.92 6.22 29.40
CA GLN A 20 -5.29 4.82 29.50
C GLN A 20 -4.74 3.95 28.37
N LEU A 21 -4.16 4.56 27.34
CA LEU A 21 -3.55 3.80 26.25
C LEU A 21 -2.26 3.14 26.73
N PRO A 22 -2.06 1.85 26.39
CA PRO A 22 -0.80 1.18 26.72
C PRO A 22 0.36 1.88 26.01
N GLY A 23 1.46 2.03 26.72
CA GLY A 23 2.70 2.53 26.11
C GLY A 23 3.23 1.60 25.02
N VAL A 24 3.96 2.14 24.08
CA VAL A 24 4.67 1.33 23.07
C VAL A 24 6.01 0.89 23.65
N ASP A 25 6.25 -0.43 23.67
CA ASP A 25 7.57 -0.99 23.98
C ASP A 25 8.50 -0.80 22.75
N GLN A 26 9.09 0.38 22.66
CA GLN A 26 10.00 0.73 21.58
C GLN A 26 11.20 -0.21 21.52
N VAL A 27 11.81 -0.50 22.67
CA VAL A 27 13.00 -1.34 22.76
C VAL A 27 12.69 -2.76 22.27
N GLY A 28 11.59 -3.33 22.70
CA GLY A 28 11.15 -4.66 22.27
C GLY A 28 10.80 -4.68 20.78
N ALA A 29 10.15 -3.65 20.26
CA ALA A 29 9.82 -3.53 18.82
C ALA A 29 11.10 -3.43 17.97
N GLU A 30 12.05 -2.60 18.35
CA GLU A 30 13.34 -2.45 17.67
C GLU A 30 14.18 -3.73 17.73
N ALA A 31 14.22 -4.40 18.88
CA ALA A 31 14.92 -5.68 19.05
C ALA A 31 14.32 -6.77 18.14
N ARG A 32 12.99 -6.84 18.04
CA ARG A 32 12.30 -7.77 17.13
C ARG A 32 12.57 -7.46 15.67
N ALA A 33 12.56 -6.19 15.29
CA ALA A 33 12.90 -5.76 13.93
C ALA A 33 14.34 -6.13 13.57
N ALA A 34 15.30 -5.86 14.47
CA ALA A 34 16.70 -6.23 14.30
C ALA A 34 16.88 -7.76 14.16
N MET A 35 16.18 -8.55 14.97
CA MET A 35 16.22 -10.02 14.88
C MET A 35 15.67 -10.51 13.53
N LEU A 36 14.59 -9.92 13.03
CA LEU A 36 14.04 -10.27 11.72
C LEU A 36 14.98 -9.90 10.58
N ALA A 37 15.69 -8.76 10.69
CA ALA A 37 16.67 -8.32 9.70
C ALA A 37 17.88 -9.25 9.56
N THR A 38 18.19 -10.07 10.57
CA THR A 38 19.25 -11.10 10.48
C THR A 38 18.84 -12.33 9.67
N ARG A 39 17.56 -12.52 9.42
CA ARG A 39 17.05 -13.68 8.67
C ARG A 39 17.21 -13.45 7.18
N SER A 40 17.60 -14.49 6.46
CA SER A 40 17.62 -14.50 5.00
C SER A 40 16.68 -15.57 4.47
N ILE A 41 15.91 -15.20 3.44
CA ILE A 41 15.10 -16.14 2.66
C ILE A 41 15.76 -16.34 1.30
N LYS A 42 15.73 -17.57 0.78
CA LYS A 42 16.40 -17.94 -0.46
C LYS A 42 15.45 -18.72 -1.37
N THR A 43 15.84 -18.84 -2.62
CA THR A 43 15.17 -19.66 -3.63
C THR A 43 13.67 -19.42 -3.73
N SER A 44 12.84 -20.46 -3.66
CA SER A 44 11.38 -20.40 -3.80
C SER A 44 10.72 -19.50 -2.75
N SER A 45 11.19 -19.52 -1.50
CA SER A 45 10.67 -18.65 -0.44
C SER A 45 10.93 -17.18 -0.74
N LYS A 46 12.10 -16.84 -1.31
CA LYS A 46 12.39 -15.46 -1.71
C LYS A 46 11.50 -15.03 -2.89
N ARG A 47 11.33 -15.91 -3.89
CA ARG A 47 10.45 -15.64 -5.02
C ARG A 47 9.02 -15.39 -4.54
N TRP A 48 8.48 -16.30 -3.74
CA TRP A 48 7.15 -16.14 -3.16
C TRP A 48 6.98 -14.83 -2.37
N ALA A 49 7.99 -14.45 -1.57
CA ALA A 49 7.92 -13.22 -0.79
C ALA A 49 7.93 -11.96 -1.68
N ILE A 50 8.71 -11.98 -2.78
CA ILE A 50 8.74 -10.88 -3.75
C ILE A 50 7.39 -10.78 -4.46
N ASP A 51 6.86 -11.89 -4.97
CA ASP A 51 5.58 -11.92 -5.67
C ASP A 51 4.43 -11.48 -4.75
N THR A 52 4.46 -11.92 -3.48
CA THR A 52 3.51 -11.47 -2.46
C THR A 52 3.63 -9.96 -2.21
N ALA A 53 4.85 -9.45 -2.06
CA ALA A 53 5.06 -8.02 -1.86
C ALA A 53 4.53 -7.20 -3.06
N ILE A 54 4.82 -7.64 -4.29
CA ILE A 54 4.31 -6.98 -5.51
C ILE A 54 2.79 -6.95 -5.53
N SER A 55 2.14 -8.09 -5.24
CA SER A 55 0.67 -8.20 -5.24
C SER A 55 -0.01 -7.35 -4.15
N MET A 56 0.73 -6.84 -3.19
CA MET A 56 0.25 -5.98 -2.11
C MET A 56 0.65 -4.51 -2.28
N VAL A 57 1.37 -4.16 -3.34
CA VAL A 57 1.78 -2.77 -3.61
C VAL A 57 0.57 -1.93 -3.99
N ASP A 58 0.43 -0.78 -3.35
CA ASP A 58 -0.38 0.34 -3.82
C ASP A 58 0.51 1.26 -4.66
N LEU A 59 0.46 1.07 -5.98
CA LEU A 59 1.35 1.77 -6.91
C LEU A 59 0.88 3.20 -7.11
N THR A 60 1.61 4.13 -6.52
CA THR A 60 1.17 5.50 -6.28
C THR A 60 1.91 6.53 -7.14
N THR A 61 1.17 7.51 -7.66
CA THR A 61 1.70 8.81 -8.10
C THR A 61 0.76 9.92 -7.62
N LEU A 62 1.30 10.87 -6.86
CA LEU A 62 0.59 11.99 -6.26
C LEU A 62 1.38 13.30 -6.48
N GLU A 63 1.86 13.51 -7.69
CA GLU A 63 2.56 14.72 -8.06
C GLU A 63 1.59 15.70 -8.74
N GLY A 64 1.61 16.96 -8.32
CA GLY A 64 0.73 17.99 -8.90
C GLY A 64 0.96 18.25 -10.41
N ALA A 65 2.04 17.72 -10.96
CA ALA A 65 2.37 17.77 -12.41
C ALA A 65 2.08 16.45 -13.14
N ASP A 66 1.31 15.53 -12.53
CA ASP A 66 0.97 14.29 -13.18
C ASP A 66 0.15 14.51 -14.45
N THR A 67 0.55 13.81 -15.52
CA THR A 67 -0.14 13.86 -16.79
C THR A 67 -0.91 12.57 -17.06
N ALA A 68 -1.91 12.65 -17.93
CA ALA A 68 -2.65 11.46 -18.39
C ALA A 68 -1.72 10.38 -18.97
N GLY A 69 -0.63 10.77 -19.65
CA GLY A 69 0.38 9.85 -20.18
C GLY A 69 1.13 9.12 -19.08
N LYS A 70 1.55 9.83 -18.03
CA LYS A 70 2.22 9.25 -16.85
C LYS A 70 1.32 8.28 -16.11
N VAL A 71 0.05 8.63 -15.92
CA VAL A 71 -0.93 7.76 -15.26
C VAL A 71 -1.20 6.48 -16.07
N ARG A 72 -1.33 6.58 -17.40
CA ARG A 72 -1.47 5.39 -18.26
C ARG A 72 -0.25 4.48 -18.17
N ALA A 73 0.96 5.04 -18.19
CA ALA A 73 2.19 4.27 -18.03
C ALA A 73 2.26 3.57 -16.66
N LEU A 74 1.85 4.27 -15.59
CA LEU A 74 1.72 3.69 -14.25
C LEU A 74 0.75 2.50 -14.24
N CYS A 75 -0.43 2.65 -14.84
CA CYS A 75 -1.44 1.58 -14.94
C CYS A 75 -0.92 0.38 -15.74
N SER A 76 -0.21 0.61 -16.85
CA SER A 76 0.41 -0.47 -17.61
C SER A 76 1.44 -1.24 -16.79
N LYS A 77 2.25 -0.53 -16.01
CA LYS A 77 3.19 -1.13 -15.07
C LYS A 77 2.48 -1.86 -13.92
N ALA A 78 1.36 -1.35 -13.46
CA ALA A 78 0.56 -1.98 -12.41
C ALA A 78 0.05 -3.37 -12.81
N VAL A 79 -0.45 -3.50 -14.04
CA VAL A 79 -0.95 -4.77 -14.60
C VAL A 79 0.20 -5.73 -14.91
N ARG A 80 1.33 -5.21 -15.36
CA ARG A 80 2.49 -6.01 -15.78
C ARG A 80 3.79 -5.37 -15.30
N PRO A 81 4.17 -5.61 -14.03
CA PRO A 81 5.37 -5.01 -13.43
C PRO A 81 6.66 -5.39 -14.15
N ASP A 82 6.75 -6.62 -14.62
CA ASP A 82 7.85 -7.10 -15.48
C ASP A 82 7.27 -7.59 -16.83
N PRO A 83 7.52 -6.87 -17.93
CA PRO A 83 7.02 -7.29 -19.24
C PRO A 83 7.71 -8.55 -19.79
N THR A 84 8.86 -8.94 -19.24
CA THR A 84 9.65 -10.10 -19.68
C THR A 84 9.31 -11.38 -18.91
N ASP A 85 8.71 -11.27 -17.71
CA ASP A 85 8.28 -12.41 -16.89
C ASP A 85 6.79 -12.30 -16.54
N LEU A 86 5.96 -12.99 -17.30
CA LEU A 86 4.50 -12.99 -17.14
C LEU A 86 4.03 -13.74 -15.88
N SER A 87 4.91 -14.40 -15.15
CA SER A 87 4.59 -15.04 -13.87
C SER A 87 4.61 -14.05 -12.70
N VAL A 88 5.15 -12.84 -12.88
CA VAL A 88 5.11 -11.76 -11.89
C VAL A 88 3.67 -11.26 -11.78
N PRO A 89 3.09 -11.23 -10.56
CA PRO A 89 1.70 -10.79 -10.39
C PRO A 89 1.54 -9.29 -10.65
N SER A 90 0.31 -8.86 -10.95
CA SER A 90 -0.06 -7.45 -10.92
C SER A 90 0.05 -6.88 -9.51
N VAL A 91 0.14 -5.56 -9.39
CA VAL A 91 0.08 -4.88 -8.09
C VAL A 91 -1.31 -4.96 -7.47
N GLY A 92 -1.42 -4.66 -6.17
CA GLY A 92 -2.67 -4.69 -5.42
C GLY A 92 -3.64 -3.58 -5.80
N ALA A 93 -3.13 -2.38 -6.05
CA ALA A 93 -3.95 -1.21 -6.42
C ALA A 93 -3.11 -0.14 -7.13
N VAL A 94 -3.80 0.84 -7.72
CA VAL A 94 -3.21 2.09 -8.23
C VAL A 94 -3.79 3.26 -7.44
N CYS A 95 -2.91 4.12 -6.92
CA CYS A 95 -3.30 5.34 -6.21
C CYS A 95 -2.87 6.58 -7.00
N VAL A 96 -3.85 7.42 -7.32
CA VAL A 96 -3.66 8.68 -8.06
C VAL A 96 -4.52 9.78 -7.46
N TYR A 97 -4.28 11.03 -7.83
CA TYR A 97 -5.21 12.10 -7.49
C TYR A 97 -6.60 11.87 -8.10
N ASN A 98 -7.62 12.40 -7.44
CA ASN A 98 -9.03 12.18 -7.79
C ASN A 98 -9.40 12.55 -9.22
N ASP A 99 -8.80 13.59 -9.78
CA ASP A 99 -8.98 14.04 -11.18
C ASP A 99 -8.40 13.06 -12.21
N MET A 100 -7.47 12.20 -11.79
CA MET A 100 -6.83 11.18 -12.62
C MET A 100 -7.50 9.80 -12.54
N VAL A 101 -8.43 9.58 -11.60
CA VAL A 101 -9.07 8.27 -11.37
C VAL A 101 -9.80 7.76 -12.63
N SER A 102 -10.55 8.60 -13.33
CA SER A 102 -11.27 8.20 -14.55
C SER A 102 -10.31 7.80 -15.68
N ILE A 103 -9.18 8.48 -15.78
CA ILE A 103 -8.12 8.17 -16.77
C ILE A 103 -7.47 6.82 -16.43
N ALA A 104 -7.13 6.61 -15.18
CA ALA A 104 -6.56 5.35 -14.69
C ALA A 104 -7.53 4.19 -14.95
N ARG A 105 -8.80 4.31 -14.53
CA ARG A 105 -9.81 3.26 -14.69
C ARG A 105 -10.03 2.91 -16.17
N THR A 106 -10.25 3.91 -17.01
CA THR A 106 -10.46 3.70 -18.45
C THR A 106 -9.28 2.97 -19.09
N HIS A 107 -8.04 3.35 -18.71
CA HIS A 107 -6.85 2.70 -19.27
C HIS A 107 -6.70 1.26 -18.77
N LEU A 108 -6.87 1.01 -17.45
CA LEU A 108 -6.85 -0.34 -16.89
C LEU A 108 -7.86 -1.26 -17.57
N ASP A 109 -9.09 -0.78 -17.79
CA ASP A 109 -10.12 -1.56 -18.49
C ASP A 109 -9.73 -1.92 -19.91
N SER A 110 -9.06 -1.00 -20.63
CA SER A 110 -8.60 -1.21 -22.01
C SER A 110 -7.47 -2.21 -22.16
N ILE A 111 -6.70 -2.46 -21.08
CA ILE A 111 -5.53 -3.36 -21.08
C ILE A 111 -5.73 -4.65 -20.30
N GLY A 112 -6.97 -4.97 -19.92
CA GLY A 112 -7.29 -6.19 -19.16
C GLY A 112 -7.01 -6.08 -17.65
N GLY A 113 -6.85 -4.87 -17.12
CA GLY A 113 -6.56 -4.58 -15.71
C GLY A 113 -7.79 -4.31 -14.83
N GLN A 114 -8.97 -4.85 -15.19
CA GLN A 114 -10.23 -4.63 -14.43
C GLN A 114 -10.12 -5.08 -12.97
N HIS A 115 -9.28 -6.06 -12.70
CA HIS A 115 -9.05 -6.61 -11.36
C HIS A 115 -8.18 -5.71 -10.47
N VAL A 116 -7.50 -4.69 -11.02
CA VAL A 116 -6.68 -3.74 -10.26
C VAL A 116 -7.55 -2.56 -9.86
N PRO A 117 -7.81 -2.34 -8.56
CA PRO A 117 -8.54 -1.17 -8.07
C PRO A 117 -7.76 0.15 -8.30
N VAL A 118 -8.52 1.27 -8.29
CA VAL A 118 -7.99 2.63 -8.32
C VAL A 118 -8.57 3.39 -7.16
#